data_6cda5b5aa4ecedb4a1eb379c07964c36
#
_entry.id   6cda5b5aa4ecedb4a1eb379c07964c36
#
_cell.length_a   1.000
_cell.length_b   1.000
_cell.length_c   1.000
_cell.angle_alpha   90.00
_cell.angle_beta   90.00
_cell.angle_gamma   90.00
#
_symmetry.space_group_name_H-M   'P 1'
#
loop_
_entity.id
_entity.type
_entity.pdbx_description
1 polymer ?
#
loop_
_entity_poly.entity_id
_entity_poly.type
_entity_poly.pdbx_seq_one_letter_code
_entity_poly.pdbx_strand_id
1 'polypeptide(L)'
;VGFGAWEAGGDVWGPNESDKEVIRAMQAGFDAGINWIDTAEVYGRGRSERLVGQAVAGRRDDLIVATKVAPRPSGTGFRAPEVQRACVSSLGRLGTDHIDLYQLHWPDRRVPVEETWGAMVSLVEKGLVRCIGVSNFDQGLIERCLAIRHVDSLQPHFSMLHLANRDLIRWCGEKDIGVVAYAALAYGLLTGAITRQTSFPAGDWRRGQGNGGMFAPGRIERSLAVVDALRPIAERLGVTVAQLALAWSFHQPGVTSVIAGTRNPEHVRENAGAGDVELDEVTLKEIEEILQLGPDFG
;
A
#
# COMPACT_ATOMS: atom_id res chain seq x y z
N VAL A 1 -6.10 0.59 -9.54
CA VAL A 1 -6.11 0.56 -8.06
C VAL A 1 -6.03 -0.88 -7.58
N GLY A 2 -5.19 -1.16 -6.57
CA GLY A 2 -5.08 -2.47 -5.94
C GLY A 2 -5.73 -2.51 -4.57
N PHE A 3 -6.06 -3.72 -4.08
CA PHE A 3 -6.59 -3.90 -2.74
C PHE A 3 -5.45 -4.02 -1.71
N GLY A 4 -5.38 -3.12 -0.72
CA GLY A 4 -4.46 -3.20 0.41
C GLY A 4 -5.06 -3.97 1.57
N ALA A 5 -4.48 -5.12 1.94
CA ALA A 5 -5.03 -6.01 2.96
C ALA A 5 -4.43 -5.82 4.37
N TRP A 6 -3.85 -4.66 4.69
CA TRP A 6 -3.33 -4.41 6.04
C TRP A 6 -4.43 -4.45 7.11
N GLU A 7 -5.58 -3.83 6.84
CA GLU A 7 -6.72 -3.83 7.76
C GLU A 7 -7.28 -5.25 8.03
N ALA A 8 -7.09 -6.18 7.09
CA ALA A 8 -7.46 -7.58 7.24
C ALA A 8 -6.65 -8.32 8.32
N GLY A 9 -5.50 -7.78 8.72
CA GLY A 9 -4.73 -8.26 9.87
C GLY A 9 -5.51 -8.16 11.18
N GLY A 10 -6.24 -7.07 11.37
CA GLY A 10 -7.17 -6.89 12.48
C GLY A 10 -6.55 -6.49 13.81
N ASP A 11 -5.24 -6.38 13.90
CA ASP A 11 -4.52 -6.20 15.17
C ASP A 11 -4.31 -4.74 15.59
N VAL A 12 -4.50 -3.78 14.69
CA VAL A 12 -4.21 -2.35 14.93
C VAL A 12 -5.29 -1.38 14.45
N TRP A 13 -6.39 -1.88 13.88
CA TRP A 13 -7.46 -1.07 13.27
C TRP A 13 -8.78 -1.02 14.08
N GLY A 14 -8.67 -1.12 15.39
CA GLY A 14 -9.84 -1.16 16.27
C GLY A 14 -10.54 -2.53 16.29
N PRO A 15 -11.84 -2.60 16.64
CA PRO A 15 -12.57 -3.87 16.72
C PRO A 15 -12.48 -4.67 15.43
N ASN A 16 -12.24 -5.98 15.56
CA ASN A 16 -12.19 -6.90 14.42
C ASN A 16 -13.58 -7.18 13.88
N GLU A 17 -13.73 -7.09 12.59
CA GLU A 17 -14.85 -7.67 11.87
C GLU A 17 -14.67 -9.18 11.71
N SER A 18 -15.75 -9.89 11.37
CA SER A 18 -15.67 -11.31 11.09
C SER A 18 -14.83 -11.58 9.85
N ASP A 19 -14.12 -12.72 9.83
CA ASP A 19 -13.33 -13.14 8.66
C ASP A 19 -14.18 -13.16 7.39
N LYS A 20 -15.46 -13.52 7.49
CA LYS A 20 -16.39 -13.54 6.35
C LYS A 20 -16.65 -12.16 5.76
N GLU A 21 -16.78 -11.13 6.59
CA GLU A 21 -16.99 -9.74 6.13
C GLU A 21 -15.75 -9.21 5.44
N VAL A 22 -14.57 -9.46 5.99
CA VAL A 22 -13.29 -9.07 5.38
C VAL A 22 -13.11 -9.75 4.02
N ILE A 23 -13.41 -11.06 3.91
CA ILE A 23 -13.34 -11.78 2.63
C ILE A 23 -14.34 -11.22 1.63
N ARG A 24 -15.58 -10.90 2.06
CA ARG A 24 -16.58 -10.27 1.18
C ARG A 24 -16.11 -8.91 0.64
N ALA A 25 -15.43 -8.11 1.47
CA ALA A 25 -14.87 -6.84 1.00
C ALA A 25 -13.82 -7.06 -0.09
N MET A 26 -12.90 -8.02 0.07
CA MET A 26 -11.93 -8.37 -0.96
C MET A 26 -12.61 -8.83 -2.26
N GLN A 27 -13.58 -9.75 -2.14
CA GLN A 27 -14.33 -10.28 -3.29
C GLN A 27 -15.12 -9.20 -4.01
N ALA A 28 -15.74 -8.26 -3.28
CA ALA A 28 -16.42 -7.11 -3.85
C ALA A 28 -15.48 -6.22 -4.68
N GLY A 29 -14.21 -6.12 -4.26
CA GLY A 29 -13.18 -5.43 -5.04
C GLY A 29 -12.86 -6.15 -6.35
N PHE A 30 -12.69 -7.46 -6.30
CA PHE A 30 -12.44 -8.27 -7.51
C PHE A 30 -13.62 -8.21 -8.49
N ASP A 31 -14.85 -8.23 -7.97
CA ASP A 31 -16.06 -8.09 -8.78
C ASP A 31 -16.23 -6.67 -9.36
N ALA A 32 -15.60 -5.66 -8.74
CA ALA A 32 -15.53 -4.28 -9.22
C ALA A 32 -14.32 -4.01 -10.15
N GLY A 33 -13.58 -5.05 -10.57
CA GLY A 33 -12.48 -4.94 -11.52
C GLY A 33 -11.09 -4.77 -10.89
N ILE A 34 -10.95 -4.76 -9.55
CA ILE A 34 -9.64 -4.84 -8.91
C ILE A 34 -9.04 -6.22 -9.22
N ASN A 35 -7.90 -6.24 -9.90
CA ASN A 35 -7.25 -7.46 -10.35
C ASN A 35 -5.99 -7.84 -9.57
N TRP A 36 -5.69 -7.13 -8.47
CA TRP A 36 -4.56 -7.46 -7.62
C TRP A 36 -4.77 -7.06 -6.15
N ILE A 37 -4.06 -7.79 -5.26
CA ILE A 37 -4.15 -7.63 -3.81
C ILE A 37 -2.76 -7.67 -3.17
N ASP A 38 -2.53 -6.78 -2.22
CA ASP A 38 -1.29 -6.66 -1.45
C ASP A 38 -1.49 -7.01 0.01
N THR A 39 -0.67 -7.89 0.55
CA THR A 39 -0.65 -8.31 1.96
C THR A 39 0.79 -8.37 2.52
N ALA A 40 0.99 -8.94 3.71
CA ALA A 40 2.30 -9.22 4.30
C ALA A 40 2.21 -10.26 5.42
N GLU A 41 3.32 -10.99 5.67
CA GLU A 41 3.42 -11.97 6.76
C GLU A 41 3.14 -11.37 8.14
N VAL A 42 3.46 -10.09 8.34
CA VAL A 42 3.29 -9.41 9.63
C VAL A 42 1.87 -8.92 9.89
N TYR A 43 1.00 -8.83 8.87
CA TYR A 43 -0.37 -8.34 9.05
C TYR A 43 -1.20 -9.37 9.81
N GLY A 44 -1.49 -9.04 11.09
CA GLY A 44 -2.17 -9.96 12.00
C GLY A 44 -1.46 -11.30 12.15
N ARG A 45 -0.11 -11.31 12.12
CA ARG A 45 0.72 -12.52 12.21
C ARG A 45 0.29 -13.60 11.20
N GLY A 46 0.12 -13.18 9.93
CA GLY A 46 -0.28 -14.02 8.83
C GLY A 46 -1.79 -14.25 8.72
N ARG A 47 -2.63 -13.61 9.55
CA ARG A 47 -4.10 -13.65 9.39
C ARG A 47 -4.51 -13.09 8.04
N SER A 48 -3.96 -11.92 7.66
CA SER A 48 -4.26 -11.29 6.38
C SER A 48 -3.95 -12.21 5.19
N GLU A 49 -2.79 -12.87 5.16
CA GLU A 49 -2.46 -13.82 4.09
C GLU A 49 -3.44 -14.99 4.02
N ARG A 50 -3.89 -15.53 5.17
CA ARG A 50 -4.91 -16.61 5.17
C ARG A 50 -6.26 -16.14 4.62
N LEU A 51 -6.69 -14.92 4.95
CA LEU A 51 -7.94 -14.36 4.43
C LEU A 51 -7.84 -14.04 2.94
N VAL A 52 -6.69 -13.52 2.49
CA VAL A 52 -6.38 -13.33 1.06
C VAL A 52 -6.46 -14.66 0.33
N GLY A 53 -5.82 -15.72 0.83
CA GLY A 53 -5.87 -17.05 0.24
C GLY A 53 -7.29 -17.57 0.07
N GLN A 54 -8.17 -17.35 1.07
CA GLN A 54 -9.58 -17.71 0.97
C GLN A 54 -10.34 -16.83 -0.03
N ALA A 55 -10.03 -15.52 -0.09
CA ALA A 55 -10.71 -14.60 -1.00
C ALA A 55 -10.40 -14.86 -2.48
N VAL A 56 -9.14 -15.27 -2.78
CA VAL A 56 -8.70 -15.56 -4.16
C VAL A 56 -8.98 -16.99 -4.60
N ALA A 57 -9.47 -17.86 -3.69
CA ALA A 57 -9.78 -19.25 -4.02
C ALA A 57 -10.78 -19.33 -5.19
N GLY A 58 -10.46 -20.15 -6.19
CA GLY A 58 -11.28 -20.33 -7.40
C GLY A 58 -11.08 -19.26 -8.48
N ARG A 59 -10.29 -18.20 -8.22
CA ARG A 59 -9.91 -17.16 -9.20
C ARG A 59 -8.44 -16.76 -9.12
N ARG A 60 -7.60 -17.63 -8.56
CA ARG A 60 -6.18 -17.34 -8.31
C ARG A 60 -5.41 -16.92 -9.55
N ASP A 61 -5.70 -17.54 -10.68
CA ASP A 61 -5.00 -17.30 -11.95
C ASP A 61 -5.40 -15.97 -12.62
N ASP A 62 -6.54 -15.40 -12.22
CA ASP A 62 -7.04 -14.11 -12.71
C ASP A 62 -6.52 -12.92 -11.89
N LEU A 63 -5.84 -13.20 -10.77
CA LEU A 63 -5.45 -12.19 -9.77
C LEU A 63 -3.95 -12.18 -9.52
N ILE A 64 -3.38 -10.99 -9.41
CA ILE A 64 -2.02 -10.77 -8.95
C ILE A 64 -2.03 -10.72 -7.41
N VAL A 65 -1.27 -11.60 -6.78
CA VAL A 65 -1.14 -11.64 -5.31
C VAL A 65 0.27 -11.19 -4.91
N ALA A 66 0.33 -10.08 -4.17
CA ALA A 66 1.56 -9.56 -3.59
C ALA A 66 1.61 -9.82 -2.09
N THR A 67 2.78 -10.23 -1.58
CA THR A 67 3.04 -10.28 -0.13
C THR A 67 4.49 -9.91 0.18
N LYS A 68 4.83 -9.84 1.49
CA LYS A 68 6.11 -9.29 1.92
C LYS A 68 6.72 -10.11 3.05
N VAL A 69 8.05 -10.23 3.03
CA VAL A 69 8.84 -10.65 4.19
C VAL A 69 9.33 -9.43 4.96
N ALA A 70 9.31 -9.50 6.27
CA ALA A 70 9.74 -8.40 7.14
C ALA A 70 11.00 -8.74 7.93
N PRO A 71 11.83 -7.74 8.31
CA PRO A 71 13.00 -7.95 9.13
C PRO A 71 12.61 -8.30 10.57
N ARG A 72 13.54 -8.91 11.31
CA ARG A 72 13.37 -9.12 12.75
C ARG A 72 13.40 -7.78 13.52
N PRO A 73 12.72 -7.63 14.65
CA PRO A 73 11.95 -8.68 15.34
C PRO A 73 10.51 -8.86 14.82
N SER A 74 10.03 -7.98 13.92
CA SER A 74 8.62 -7.95 13.48
C SER A 74 8.27 -9.15 12.59
N GLY A 75 9.18 -9.56 11.69
CA GLY A 75 9.00 -10.64 10.74
C GLY A 75 9.99 -11.79 10.88
N THR A 76 10.03 -12.64 9.87
CA THR A 76 10.87 -13.85 9.85
C THR A 76 12.36 -13.52 9.79
N GLY A 77 12.76 -12.41 9.14
CA GLY A 77 14.14 -11.96 9.02
C GLY A 77 14.67 -12.03 7.59
N PHE A 78 15.86 -11.46 7.37
CA PHE A 78 16.42 -11.18 6.05
C PHE A 78 17.67 -12.01 5.68
N ARG A 79 18.16 -12.89 6.56
CA ARG A 79 19.18 -13.85 6.14
C ARG A 79 18.62 -14.81 5.09
N ALA A 80 19.44 -15.28 4.17
CA ALA A 80 18.98 -16.11 3.05
C ALA A 80 18.08 -17.30 3.47
N PRO A 81 18.40 -18.10 4.53
CA PRO A 81 17.49 -19.16 4.97
C PRO A 81 16.18 -18.64 5.59
N GLU A 82 16.17 -17.42 6.14
CA GLU A 82 14.98 -16.80 6.74
C GLU A 82 14.01 -16.37 5.64
N VAL A 83 14.51 -15.70 4.59
CA VAL A 83 13.72 -15.29 3.40
C VAL A 83 13.07 -16.51 2.74
N GLN A 84 13.83 -17.60 2.57
CA GLN A 84 13.29 -18.84 1.98
C GLN A 84 12.17 -19.45 2.84
N ARG A 85 12.36 -19.53 4.16
CA ARG A 85 11.32 -20.03 5.09
C ARG A 85 10.09 -19.12 5.10
N ALA A 86 10.29 -17.81 5.07
CA ALA A 86 9.19 -16.84 5.02
C ALA A 86 8.33 -17.04 3.76
N CYS A 87 8.96 -17.16 2.61
CA CYS A 87 8.28 -17.39 1.34
C CYS A 87 7.43 -18.67 1.37
N VAL A 88 8.02 -19.81 1.79
CA VAL A 88 7.31 -21.10 1.91
C VAL A 88 6.13 -20.98 2.90
N SER A 89 6.33 -20.28 4.01
CA SER A 89 5.26 -20.03 4.98
C SER A 89 4.14 -19.16 4.43
N SER A 90 4.47 -18.14 3.64
CA SER A 90 3.50 -17.27 2.96
C SER A 90 2.71 -18.05 1.91
N LEU A 91 3.36 -18.87 1.09
CA LEU A 91 2.70 -19.77 0.14
C LEU A 91 1.69 -20.69 0.83
N GLY A 92 2.08 -21.28 1.97
CA GLY A 92 1.19 -22.14 2.77
C GLY A 92 -0.01 -21.37 3.36
N ARG A 93 0.18 -20.13 3.81
CA ARG A 93 -0.94 -19.30 4.32
C ARG A 93 -1.86 -18.81 3.21
N LEU A 94 -1.31 -18.46 2.05
CA LEU A 94 -2.06 -18.05 0.86
C LEU A 94 -2.77 -19.21 0.16
N GLY A 95 -2.33 -20.46 0.41
CA GLY A 95 -2.88 -21.64 -0.26
C GLY A 95 -2.60 -21.69 -1.76
N THR A 96 -1.42 -21.22 -2.19
CA THR A 96 -1.01 -21.12 -3.60
C THR A 96 0.40 -21.71 -3.78
N ASP A 97 0.73 -22.07 -4.99
CA ASP A 97 2.05 -22.61 -5.37
C ASP A 97 3.05 -21.52 -5.77
N HIS A 98 2.58 -20.31 -6.06
CA HIS A 98 3.43 -19.17 -6.41
C HIS A 98 2.90 -17.84 -5.87
N ILE A 99 3.81 -16.88 -5.71
CA ILE A 99 3.54 -15.47 -5.39
C ILE A 99 3.87 -14.64 -6.63
N ASP A 100 2.98 -13.73 -7.04
CA ASP A 100 3.23 -12.89 -8.21
C ASP A 100 4.24 -11.79 -7.92
N LEU A 101 4.15 -11.12 -6.76
CA LEU A 101 5.11 -10.11 -6.33
C LEU A 101 5.49 -10.34 -4.87
N TYR A 102 6.76 -10.65 -4.61
CA TYR A 102 7.30 -10.81 -3.26
C TYR A 102 8.23 -9.66 -2.92
N GLN A 103 8.02 -9.02 -1.76
CA GLN A 103 8.70 -7.77 -1.45
C GLN A 103 9.44 -7.83 -0.10
N LEU A 104 10.58 -7.12 -0.01
CA LEU A 104 11.21 -6.78 1.26
C LEU A 104 10.43 -5.61 1.88
N HIS A 105 9.84 -5.82 3.07
CA HIS A 105 8.88 -4.88 3.66
C HIS A 105 9.51 -3.58 4.17
N TRP A 106 10.71 -3.67 4.78
CA TRP A 106 11.54 -2.56 5.23
C TRP A 106 13.01 -2.92 5.06
N PRO A 107 13.92 -1.96 4.96
CA PRO A 107 15.35 -2.25 4.98
C PRO A 107 15.80 -2.78 6.35
N ASP A 108 16.77 -3.68 6.37
CA ASP A 108 17.45 -4.15 7.60
C ASP A 108 18.95 -3.92 7.47
N ARG A 109 19.47 -2.96 8.24
CA ARG A 109 20.91 -2.64 8.23
C ARG A 109 21.79 -3.70 8.89
N ARG A 110 21.22 -4.70 9.56
CA ARG A 110 21.94 -5.79 10.23
C ARG A 110 22.32 -6.93 9.30
N VAL A 111 21.69 -6.98 8.11
CA VAL A 111 21.98 -7.97 7.07
C VAL A 111 22.35 -7.23 5.80
N PRO A 112 23.49 -7.55 5.14
CA PRO A 112 23.81 -6.96 3.85
C PRO A 112 22.66 -7.13 2.84
N VAL A 113 22.27 -6.07 2.18
CA VAL A 113 21.15 -6.12 1.22
C VAL A 113 21.44 -7.09 0.08
N GLU A 114 22.70 -7.26 -0.27
CA GLU A 114 23.14 -8.21 -1.31
C GLU A 114 22.81 -9.67 -0.94
N GLU A 115 22.99 -10.06 0.34
CA GLU A 115 22.60 -11.40 0.83
C GLU A 115 21.08 -11.59 0.70
N THR A 116 20.33 -10.60 1.19
CA THR A 116 18.86 -10.63 1.18
C THR A 116 18.32 -10.64 -0.25
N TRP A 117 18.85 -9.76 -1.11
CA TRP A 117 18.40 -9.67 -2.50
C TRP A 117 18.77 -10.91 -3.31
N GLY A 118 19.95 -11.48 -3.10
CA GLY A 118 20.34 -12.76 -3.69
C GLY A 118 19.41 -13.90 -3.29
N ALA A 119 18.91 -13.90 -2.05
CA ALA A 119 17.89 -14.87 -1.63
C ALA A 119 16.55 -14.67 -2.35
N MET A 120 16.14 -13.41 -2.56
CA MET A 120 14.93 -13.10 -3.36
C MET A 120 15.08 -13.59 -4.82
N VAL A 121 16.24 -13.36 -5.44
CA VAL A 121 16.56 -13.86 -6.79
C VAL A 121 16.43 -15.38 -6.86
N SER A 122 16.97 -16.10 -5.87
CA SER A 122 16.86 -17.56 -5.79
C SER A 122 15.41 -18.07 -5.72
N LEU A 123 14.48 -17.29 -5.14
CA LEU A 123 13.05 -17.65 -5.13
C LEU A 123 12.43 -17.56 -6.53
N VAL A 124 12.85 -16.58 -7.32
CA VAL A 124 12.41 -16.46 -8.74
C VAL A 124 12.95 -17.63 -9.57
N GLU A 125 14.24 -17.95 -9.42
CA GLU A 125 14.89 -19.08 -10.12
C GLU A 125 14.23 -20.44 -9.81
N LYS A 126 13.68 -20.59 -8.59
CA LYS A 126 12.92 -21.77 -8.15
C LYS A 126 11.45 -21.76 -8.62
N GLY A 127 10.99 -20.70 -9.27
CA GLY A 127 9.61 -20.56 -9.70
C GLY A 127 8.58 -20.35 -8.58
N LEU A 128 9.03 -20.08 -7.35
CA LEU A 128 8.15 -19.80 -6.20
C LEU A 128 7.58 -18.38 -6.23
N VAL A 129 8.27 -17.47 -6.91
CA VAL A 129 7.95 -16.05 -7.02
C VAL A 129 8.14 -15.62 -8.47
N ARG A 130 7.23 -14.81 -9.02
CA ARG A 130 7.33 -14.28 -10.39
C ARG A 130 8.17 -13.01 -10.45
N CYS A 131 7.84 -12.03 -9.60
CA CYS A 131 8.49 -10.73 -9.51
C CYS A 131 8.94 -10.45 -8.08
N ILE A 132 10.05 -9.71 -7.93
CA ILE A 132 10.58 -9.33 -6.62
C ILE A 132 10.74 -7.83 -6.49
N GLY A 133 10.38 -7.29 -5.32
CA GLY A 133 10.39 -5.85 -5.07
C GLY A 133 10.86 -5.49 -3.67
N VAL A 134 10.85 -4.20 -3.42
CA VAL A 134 11.23 -3.61 -2.13
C VAL A 134 10.16 -2.60 -1.68
N SER A 135 10.07 -2.38 -0.38
CA SER A 135 9.21 -1.35 0.20
C SER A 135 10.03 -0.52 1.20
N ASN A 136 9.82 0.80 1.19
CA ASN A 136 10.51 1.75 2.08
C ASN A 136 12.05 1.76 1.94
N PHE A 137 12.56 1.43 0.77
CA PHE A 137 13.98 1.51 0.44
C PHE A 137 14.31 2.88 -0.14
N ASP A 138 15.49 3.40 0.20
CA ASP A 138 16.06 4.56 -0.45
C ASP A 138 16.75 4.21 -1.78
N GLN A 139 17.07 5.22 -2.58
CA GLN A 139 17.71 5.05 -3.88
C GLN A 139 19.01 4.24 -3.78
N GLY A 140 19.88 4.54 -2.80
CA GLY A 140 21.17 3.86 -2.66
C GLY A 140 21.02 2.37 -2.38
N LEU A 141 20.02 1.95 -1.60
CA LEU A 141 19.72 0.53 -1.38
C LEU A 141 19.15 -0.13 -2.64
N ILE A 142 18.31 0.57 -3.40
CA ILE A 142 17.76 0.06 -4.67
C ILE A 142 18.89 -0.13 -5.69
N GLU A 143 19.82 0.82 -5.81
CA GLU A 143 20.99 0.72 -6.71
C GLU A 143 21.87 -0.49 -6.38
N ARG A 144 22.04 -0.81 -5.09
CA ARG A 144 22.76 -2.03 -4.67
C ARG A 144 22.00 -3.32 -5.07
N CYS A 145 20.67 -3.32 -5.00
CA CYS A 145 19.87 -4.44 -5.51
C CYS A 145 20.01 -4.56 -7.04
N LEU A 146 19.92 -3.45 -7.77
CA LEU A 146 20.04 -3.39 -9.23
C LEU A 146 21.39 -3.92 -9.74
N ALA A 147 22.47 -3.79 -8.97
CA ALA A 147 23.78 -4.35 -9.30
C ALA A 147 23.79 -5.90 -9.37
N ILE A 148 22.79 -6.56 -8.79
CA ILE A 148 22.66 -8.03 -8.76
C ILE A 148 21.57 -8.50 -9.75
N ARG A 149 20.36 -7.92 -9.64
CA ARG A 149 19.21 -8.18 -10.51
C ARG A 149 18.26 -6.99 -10.46
N HIS A 150 17.52 -6.78 -11.56
CA HIS A 150 16.46 -5.77 -11.64
C HIS A 150 15.50 -5.83 -10.45
N VAL A 151 15.09 -4.68 -9.95
CA VAL A 151 14.05 -4.52 -8.92
C VAL A 151 12.74 -4.29 -9.66
N ASP A 152 11.84 -5.27 -9.61
CA ASP A 152 10.61 -5.22 -10.39
C ASP A 152 9.61 -4.19 -9.83
N SER A 153 9.69 -3.88 -8.51
CA SER A 153 8.77 -2.92 -7.87
C SER A 153 9.37 -2.23 -6.64
N LEU A 154 9.05 -0.95 -6.49
CA LEU A 154 9.15 -0.20 -5.23
C LEU A 154 7.75 0.07 -4.67
N GLN A 155 7.55 -0.17 -3.36
CA GLN A 155 6.34 0.22 -2.65
C GLN A 155 6.65 1.32 -1.61
N PRO A 156 6.52 2.62 -1.96
CA PRO A 156 6.78 3.76 -1.07
C PRO A 156 5.51 4.27 -0.41
N HIS A 157 5.64 4.95 0.74
CA HIS A 157 4.60 5.82 1.28
C HIS A 157 4.42 7.03 0.36
N PHE A 158 3.22 7.23 -0.19
CA PHE A 158 2.94 8.38 -1.04
C PHE A 158 1.46 8.72 -1.06
N SER A 159 1.15 10.00 -0.87
CA SER A 159 -0.20 10.55 -0.92
C SER A 159 -0.14 12.07 -1.08
N MET A 160 -1.27 12.73 -1.29
CA MET A 160 -1.39 14.19 -1.29
C MET A 160 -0.86 14.86 0.00
N LEU A 161 -0.79 14.13 1.12
CA LEU A 161 -0.29 14.62 2.41
C LEU A 161 1.11 14.10 2.75
N HIS A 162 1.75 13.34 1.87
CA HIS A 162 3.11 12.81 2.05
C HIS A 162 3.83 12.74 0.70
N LEU A 163 4.64 13.75 0.41
CA LEU A 163 5.26 13.98 -0.89
C LEU A 163 6.75 13.62 -0.93
N ALA A 164 7.36 13.26 0.21
CA ALA A 164 8.80 13.06 0.35
C ALA A 164 9.42 12.07 -0.66
N ASN A 165 8.65 11.09 -1.12
CA ASN A 165 9.13 10.10 -2.07
C ASN A 165 8.92 10.48 -3.55
N ARG A 166 8.44 11.70 -3.86
CA ARG A 166 8.10 12.12 -5.24
C ARG A 166 9.29 11.97 -6.20
N ASP A 167 10.48 12.43 -5.80
CA ASP A 167 11.66 12.33 -6.66
C ASP A 167 12.15 10.90 -6.82
N LEU A 168 12.11 10.09 -5.75
CA LEU A 168 12.42 8.67 -5.80
C LEU A 168 11.46 7.90 -6.73
N ILE A 169 10.16 8.23 -6.68
CA ILE A 169 9.13 7.64 -7.55
C ILE A 169 9.43 7.96 -9.02
N ARG A 170 9.75 9.22 -9.34
CA ARG A 170 10.12 9.63 -10.70
C ARG A 170 11.35 8.89 -11.18
N TRP A 171 12.39 8.84 -10.34
CA TRP A 171 13.62 8.11 -10.65
C TRP A 171 13.37 6.62 -10.89
N CYS A 172 12.49 5.98 -10.12
CA CYS A 172 12.09 4.59 -10.34
C CYS A 172 11.44 4.41 -11.72
N GLY A 173 10.54 5.32 -12.13
CA GLY A 173 9.93 5.29 -13.46
C GLY A 173 10.97 5.39 -14.60
N GLU A 174 12.03 6.21 -14.43
CA GLU A 174 13.14 6.31 -15.39
C GLU A 174 14.00 5.03 -15.44
N LYS A 175 13.89 4.15 -14.46
CA LYS A 175 14.62 2.87 -14.33
C LYS A 175 13.76 1.65 -14.64
N ASP A 176 12.55 1.83 -15.19
CA ASP A 176 11.59 0.76 -15.44
C ASP A 176 11.22 -0.03 -14.17
N ILE A 177 11.32 0.58 -12.99
CA ILE A 177 10.88 0.03 -11.72
C ILE A 177 9.42 0.41 -11.52
N GLY A 178 8.52 -0.55 -11.45
CA GLY A 178 7.11 -0.32 -11.13
C GLY A 178 6.94 0.28 -9.73
N VAL A 179 6.09 1.29 -9.58
CA VAL A 179 5.85 1.93 -8.28
C VAL A 179 4.42 1.70 -7.82
N VAL A 180 4.29 1.12 -6.63
CA VAL A 180 3.02 0.87 -5.95
C VAL A 180 2.91 1.76 -4.73
N ALA A 181 2.19 2.87 -4.80
CA ALA A 181 2.04 3.79 -3.68
C ALA A 181 1.11 3.22 -2.60
N TYR A 182 1.59 3.15 -1.35
CA TYR A 182 0.74 2.80 -0.20
C TYR A 182 0.34 4.04 0.59
N ALA A 183 -0.72 3.90 1.42
CA ALA A 183 -1.33 4.97 2.19
C ALA A 183 -1.81 6.16 1.33
N ALA A 184 -2.23 5.90 0.09
CA ALA A 184 -2.70 6.93 -0.84
C ALA A 184 -3.91 7.73 -0.30
N LEU A 185 -4.70 7.16 0.63
CA LEU A 185 -5.77 7.85 1.36
C LEU A 185 -5.32 8.43 2.72
N ALA A 186 -4.01 8.51 2.97
CA ALA A 186 -3.44 9.03 4.23
C ALA A 186 -4.16 8.45 5.47
N TYR A 187 -4.32 7.12 5.46
CA TYR A 187 -4.97 6.35 6.54
C TYR A 187 -6.41 6.82 6.87
N GLY A 188 -7.12 7.30 5.87
CA GLY A 188 -8.49 7.77 5.95
C GLY A 188 -8.66 9.29 6.03
N LEU A 189 -7.59 10.08 6.21
CA LEU A 189 -7.69 11.56 6.19
C LEU A 189 -8.22 12.07 4.86
N LEU A 190 -7.78 11.50 3.74
CA LEU A 190 -8.20 11.90 2.39
C LEU A 190 -9.51 11.25 1.92
N THR A 191 -10.28 10.62 2.81
CA THR A 191 -11.62 10.11 2.45
C THR A 191 -12.71 11.18 2.56
N GLY A 192 -12.43 12.28 3.29
CA GLY A 192 -13.45 13.27 3.64
C GLY A 192 -14.41 12.85 4.76
N ALA A 193 -14.28 11.62 5.30
CA ALA A 193 -15.11 11.11 6.40
C ALA A 193 -14.58 11.49 7.79
N ILE A 194 -13.27 11.75 7.91
CA ILE A 194 -12.67 12.19 9.18
C ILE A 194 -12.93 13.69 9.38
N THR A 195 -13.38 14.04 10.58
CA THR A 195 -13.65 15.40 11.00
C THR A 195 -12.87 15.75 12.27
N ARG A 196 -12.92 17.01 12.70
CA ARG A 196 -12.33 17.45 13.99
C ARG A 196 -12.92 16.76 15.21
N GLN A 197 -14.15 16.22 15.10
CA GLN A 197 -14.85 15.50 16.17
C GLN A 197 -14.62 13.99 16.10
N THR A 198 -13.95 13.49 15.06
CA THR A 198 -13.69 12.05 14.91
C THR A 198 -12.81 11.55 16.05
N SER A 199 -13.29 10.54 16.75
CA SER A 199 -12.54 9.81 17.78
C SER A 199 -12.28 8.37 17.30
N PHE A 200 -11.06 7.91 17.48
CA PHE A 200 -10.71 6.53 17.14
C PHE A 200 -10.94 5.60 18.32
N PRO A 201 -11.46 4.38 18.11
CA PRO A 201 -11.71 3.42 19.18
C PRO A 201 -10.42 2.95 19.86
N ALA A 202 -10.57 2.34 21.04
CA ALA A 202 -9.45 1.68 21.69
C ALA A 202 -8.86 0.58 20.79
N GLY A 203 -7.53 0.50 20.71
CA GLY A 203 -6.84 -0.44 19.85
C GLY A 203 -6.64 0.04 18.40
N ASP A 204 -7.21 1.19 18.02
CA ASP A 204 -6.88 1.82 16.74
C ASP A 204 -5.56 2.59 16.88
N TRP A 205 -4.58 2.27 16.02
CA TRP A 205 -3.25 2.86 16.08
C TRP A 205 -3.24 4.39 15.87
N ARG A 206 -4.22 4.93 15.14
CA ARG A 206 -4.37 6.37 14.89
C ARG A 206 -4.59 7.16 16.16
N ARG A 207 -5.21 6.56 17.18
CA ARG A 207 -5.42 7.16 18.49
C ARG A 207 -4.12 7.42 19.25
N GLY A 208 -3.08 6.62 19.02
CA GLY A 208 -1.82 6.64 19.79
C GLY A 208 -0.70 7.47 19.17
N GLN A 209 -0.94 8.25 18.12
CA GLN A 209 0.13 8.94 17.38
C GLN A 209 0.82 10.11 18.12
N GLY A 210 0.40 10.46 19.32
CA GLY A 210 1.07 11.48 20.13
C GLY A 210 1.32 12.80 19.38
N ASN A 211 2.40 13.52 19.72
CA ASN A 211 2.70 14.83 19.13
C ASN A 211 3.43 14.77 17.75
N GLY A 212 3.69 13.59 17.19
CA GLY A 212 4.52 13.45 15.99
C GLY A 212 3.81 12.92 14.73
N GLY A 213 2.64 12.30 14.87
CA GLY A 213 1.95 11.64 13.75
C GLY A 213 0.99 12.55 12.98
N MET A 214 0.46 12.05 11.86
CA MET A 214 -0.52 12.74 11.01
C MET A 214 -1.78 13.15 11.78
N PHE A 215 -2.16 12.36 12.78
CA PHE A 215 -3.35 12.58 13.61
C PHE A 215 -3.05 13.38 14.88
N ALA A 216 -1.84 13.92 15.05
CA ALA A 216 -1.48 14.76 16.17
C ALA A 216 -2.24 16.10 16.11
N PRO A 217 -2.58 16.70 17.30
CA PRO A 217 -3.15 18.04 17.36
C PRO A 217 -2.32 19.06 16.56
N GLY A 218 -2.98 19.92 15.81
CA GLY A 218 -2.36 20.90 14.91
C GLY A 218 -1.98 20.34 13.53
N ARG A 219 -1.71 19.03 13.42
CA ARG A 219 -1.44 18.40 12.12
C ARG A 219 -2.72 17.92 11.45
N ILE A 220 -3.60 17.29 12.22
CA ILE A 220 -4.89 16.84 11.69
C ILE A 220 -5.72 18.04 11.16
N GLU A 221 -5.70 19.18 11.83
CA GLU A 221 -6.45 20.37 11.39
C GLU A 221 -5.93 20.89 10.04
N ARG A 222 -4.62 20.89 9.83
CA ARG A 222 -4.02 21.25 8.55
C ARG A 222 -4.37 20.25 7.44
N SER A 223 -4.35 18.96 7.74
CA SER A 223 -4.78 17.91 6.81
C SER A 223 -6.24 18.08 6.41
N LEU A 224 -7.12 18.37 7.37
CA LEU A 224 -8.53 18.61 7.12
C LEU A 224 -8.77 19.87 6.28
N ALA A 225 -7.96 20.92 6.46
CA ALA A 225 -8.04 22.11 5.62
C ALA A 225 -7.72 21.80 4.15
N VAL A 226 -6.75 20.94 3.87
CA VAL A 226 -6.47 20.44 2.51
C VAL A 226 -7.68 19.66 1.98
N VAL A 227 -8.24 18.75 2.76
CA VAL A 227 -9.42 17.96 2.38
C VAL A 227 -10.60 18.87 2.04
N ASP A 228 -10.86 19.90 2.86
CA ASP A 228 -11.94 20.87 2.62
C ASP A 228 -11.69 21.67 1.34
N ALA A 229 -10.44 22.03 1.03
CA ALA A 229 -10.09 22.74 -0.20
C ALA A 229 -10.20 21.84 -1.46
N LEU A 230 -10.05 20.51 -1.32
CA LEU A 230 -10.23 19.55 -2.42
C LEU A 230 -11.70 19.24 -2.74
N ARG A 231 -12.64 19.46 -1.80
CA ARG A 231 -14.08 19.15 -2.01
C ARG A 231 -14.68 19.80 -3.25
N PRO A 232 -14.48 21.10 -3.52
CA PRO A 232 -15.05 21.73 -4.72
C PRO A 232 -14.54 21.10 -6.04
N ILE A 233 -13.29 20.62 -6.06
CA ILE A 233 -12.73 19.92 -7.22
C ILE A 233 -13.43 18.57 -7.39
N ALA A 234 -13.57 17.79 -6.31
CA ALA A 234 -14.25 16.50 -6.33
C ALA A 234 -15.71 16.64 -6.77
N GLU A 235 -16.43 17.63 -6.24
CA GLU A 235 -17.82 17.94 -6.63
C GLU A 235 -17.93 18.31 -8.11
N ARG A 236 -17.04 19.15 -8.63
CA ARG A 236 -17.00 19.55 -10.04
C ARG A 236 -16.80 18.35 -10.97
N LEU A 237 -15.98 17.37 -10.55
CA LEU A 237 -15.70 16.15 -11.31
C LEU A 237 -16.76 15.05 -11.10
N GLY A 238 -17.71 15.23 -10.16
CA GLY A 238 -18.71 14.23 -9.83
C GLY A 238 -18.14 12.98 -9.12
N VAL A 239 -17.03 13.14 -8.40
CA VAL A 239 -16.34 12.05 -7.67
C VAL A 239 -16.24 12.34 -6.18
N THR A 240 -15.89 11.34 -5.37
CA THR A 240 -15.58 11.54 -3.95
C THR A 240 -14.16 12.09 -3.77
N VAL A 241 -13.88 12.68 -2.59
CA VAL A 241 -12.52 13.10 -2.24
C VAL A 241 -11.57 11.91 -2.21
N ALA A 242 -12.03 10.73 -1.78
CA ALA A 242 -11.24 9.51 -1.83
C ALA A 242 -10.85 9.12 -3.25
N GLN A 243 -11.80 9.14 -4.18
CA GLN A 243 -11.53 8.88 -5.59
C GLN A 243 -10.58 9.91 -6.20
N LEU A 244 -10.78 11.20 -5.89
CA LEU A 244 -9.87 12.27 -6.33
C LEU A 244 -8.44 12.05 -5.82
N ALA A 245 -8.27 11.69 -4.54
CA ALA A 245 -6.96 11.45 -3.95
C ALA A 245 -6.24 10.23 -4.54
N LEU A 246 -6.96 9.14 -4.79
CA LEU A 246 -6.42 7.95 -5.45
C LEU A 246 -6.05 8.26 -6.90
N ALA A 247 -6.93 8.92 -7.65
CA ALA A 247 -6.70 9.32 -9.04
C ALA A 247 -5.48 10.24 -9.16
N TRP A 248 -5.38 11.27 -8.31
CA TRP A 248 -4.22 12.15 -8.29
C TRP A 248 -2.91 11.38 -8.03
N SER A 249 -2.90 10.48 -7.06
CA SER A 249 -1.72 9.67 -6.76
C SER A 249 -1.32 8.79 -7.95
N PHE A 250 -2.30 8.24 -8.65
CA PHE A 250 -2.10 7.42 -9.84
C PHE A 250 -1.57 8.22 -11.04
N HIS A 251 -1.97 9.51 -11.16
CA HIS A 251 -1.50 10.40 -12.24
C HIS A 251 -0.10 10.98 -11.99
N GLN A 252 0.53 10.69 -10.85
CA GLN A 252 1.89 11.19 -10.62
C GLN A 252 2.93 10.46 -11.47
N PRO A 253 3.88 11.19 -12.10
CA PRO A 253 4.91 10.59 -12.92
C PRO A 253 5.70 9.50 -12.18
N GLY A 254 5.76 8.30 -12.75
CA GLY A 254 6.44 7.14 -12.19
C GLY A 254 5.56 6.23 -11.34
N VAL A 255 4.36 6.63 -10.93
CA VAL A 255 3.42 5.74 -10.22
C VAL A 255 2.77 4.78 -11.21
N THR A 256 2.89 3.48 -10.94
CA THR A 256 2.27 2.41 -11.73
C THR A 256 0.91 2.03 -11.15
N SER A 257 0.78 2.01 -9.82
CA SER A 257 -0.46 1.64 -9.13
C SER A 257 -0.50 2.24 -7.73
N VAL A 258 -1.70 2.29 -7.17
CA VAL A 258 -1.93 2.67 -5.77
C VAL A 258 -2.70 1.56 -5.06
N ILE A 259 -2.46 1.37 -3.76
CA ILE A 259 -3.23 0.44 -2.94
C ILE A 259 -4.09 1.19 -1.93
N ALA A 260 -5.36 0.80 -1.89
CA ALA A 260 -6.32 1.28 -0.90
C ALA A 260 -6.96 0.09 -0.18
N GLY A 261 -6.93 0.12 1.15
CA GLY A 261 -7.51 -0.92 2.01
C GLY A 261 -8.79 -0.44 2.66
N THR A 262 -9.73 -1.36 2.83
CA THR A 262 -10.91 -1.17 3.67
C THR A 262 -11.56 -2.52 3.95
N ARG A 263 -12.35 -2.61 5.03
CA ARG A 263 -13.16 -3.78 5.36
C ARG A 263 -14.63 -3.64 4.93
N ASN A 264 -14.98 -2.48 4.34
CA ASN A 264 -16.33 -2.19 3.87
C ASN A 264 -16.44 -2.41 2.35
N PRO A 265 -17.29 -3.32 1.86
CA PRO A 265 -17.48 -3.58 0.43
C PRO A 265 -17.88 -2.36 -0.40
N GLU A 266 -18.66 -1.42 0.16
CA GLU A 266 -19.07 -0.20 -0.56
C GLU A 266 -17.86 0.72 -0.81
N HIS A 267 -17.00 0.90 0.21
CA HIS A 267 -15.78 1.69 0.05
C HIS A 267 -14.79 1.04 -0.94
N VAL A 268 -14.78 -0.31 -1.03
CA VAL A 268 -13.96 -1.00 -2.03
C VAL A 268 -14.42 -0.65 -3.45
N ARG A 269 -15.74 -0.67 -3.70
CA ARG A 269 -16.30 -0.31 -5.01
C ARG A 269 -16.04 1.15 -5.35
N GLU A 270 -16.18 2.04 -4.36
CA GLU A 270 -15.84 3.45 -4.49
C GLU A 270 -14.36 3.64 -4.89
N ASN A 271 -13.45 2.98 -4.16
CA ASN A 271 -12.00 3.05 -4.44
C ASN A 271 -11.66 2.48 -5.83
N ALA A 272 -12.34 1.40 -6.27
CA ALA A 272 -12.14 0.83 -7.60
C ALA A 272 -12.46 1.84 -8.70
N GLY A 273 -13.53 2.62 -8.57
CA GLY A 273 -13.93 3.66 -9.51
C GLY A 273 -12.92 4.81 -9.66
N ALA A 274 -11.95 4.94 -8.75
CA ALA A 274 -10.89 5.94 -8.91
C ALA A 274 -9.99 5.68 -10.13
N GLY A 275 -9.95 4.44 -10.63
CA GLY A 275 -9.21 4.09 -11.84
C GLY A 275 -9.77 4.69 -13.13
N ASP A 276 -11.03 5.11 -13.13
CA ASP A 276 -11.72 5.69 -14.28
C ASP A 276 -11.74 7.24 -14.23
N VAL A 277 -11.15 7.85 -13.19
CA VAL A 277 -11.12 9.30 -13.02
C VAL A 277 -9.97 9.88 -13.80
N GLU A 278 -10.30 10.66 -14.83
CA GLU A 278 -9.34 11.44 -15.59
C GLU A 278 -9.14 12.83 -14.97
N LEU A 279 -7.89 13.24 -14.82
CA LEU A 279 -7.50 14.56 -14.33
C LEU A 279 -6.74 15.30 -15.42
N ASP A 280 -7.29 16.41 -15.89
CA ASP A 280 -6.61 17.28 -16.84
C ASP A 280 -5.50 18.12 -16.17
N GLU A 281 -4.63 18.71 -16.97
CA GLU A 281 -3.49 19.51 -16.49
C GLU A 281 -3.95 20.70 -15.62
N VAL A 282 -5.11 21.28 -15.90
CA VAL A 282 -5.66 22.40 -15.13
C VAL A 282 -6.06 21.94 -13.73
N THR A 283 -6.76 20.83 -13.65
CA THR A 283 -7.16 20.21 -12.37
C THR A 283 -5.95 19.74 -11.56
N LEU A 284 -4.95 19.11 -12.21
CA LEU A 284 -3.73 18.71 -11.54
C LEU A 284 -2.99 19.93 -10.96
N LYS A 285 -2.90 21.04 -11.70
CA LYS A 285 -2.27 22.26 -11.21
C LYS A 285 -3.03 22.87 -10.04
N GLU A 286 -4.36 22.93 -10.11
CA GLU A 286 -5.22 23.42 -9.01
C GLU A 286 -5.00 22.61 -7.73
N ILE A 287 -4.91 21.27 -7.85
CA ILE A 287 -4.60 20.40 -6.73
C ILE A 287 -3.21 20.72 -6.17
N GLU A 288 -2.18 20.84 -7.01
CA GLU A 288 -0.81 21.14 -6.57
C GLU A 288 -0.73 22.48 -5.81
N GLU A 289 -1.47 23.49 -6.22
CA GLU A 289 -1.56 24.79 -5.51
C GLU A 289 -2.16 24.59 -4.10
N ILE A 290 -3.18 23.75 -3.96
CA ILE A 290 -3.78 23.42 -2.66
C ILE A 290 -2.77 22.67 -1.78
N LEU A 291 -2.04 21.72 -2.34
CA LEU A 291 -1.07 20.91 -1.58
C LEU A 291 0.10 21.74 -1.04
N GLN A 292 0.49 22.82 -1.74
CA GLN A 292 1.54 23.74 -1.23
C GLN A 292 1.13 24.45 0.06
N LEU A 293 -0.17 24.58 0.35
CA LEU A 293 -0.69 25.18 1.57
C LEU A 293 -0.83 24.17 2.71
N GLY A 294 -0.71 22.89 2.40
CA GLY A 294 -0.91 21.78 3.32
C GLY A 294 0.32 21.38 4.10
N PRO A 295 0.18 20.45 5.06
CA PRO A 295 1.31 19.83 5.73
C PRO A 295 1.97 18.83 4.79
N ASP A 296 3.28 18.90 4.67
CA ASP A 296 4.07 17.78 4.21
C ASP A 296 4.52 16.96 5.42
N PHE A 297 4.17 15.69 5.46
CA PHE A 297 4.52 14.75 6.53
C PHE A 297 5.75 13.90 6.17
N GLY A 298 6.46 14.24 5.11
CA GLY A 298 7.67 13.60 4.65
C GLY A 298 8.93 14.01 5.38
#